data_0c8f37f8ccbca81a738d2b9d1cb0ca80
#
_entry.id   0c8f37f8ccbca81a738d2b9d1cb0ca80
#
_cell.length_a   1.000
_cell.length_b   1.000
_cell.length_c   1.000
_cell.angle_alpha   90.00
_cell.angle_beta   90.00
_cell.angle_gamma   90.00
#
_symmetry.space_group_name_H-M   'P 1'
#
loop_
_entity.id
_entity.type
_entity.pdbx_description
1 polymer ?
#
loop_
_entity_poly.entity_id
_entity_poly.type
_entity_poly.pdbx_seq_one_letter_code
_entity_poly.pdbx_strand_id
1 'polypeptide(L)'
;MKLDFKLMYDYILNLDSNIRFVGFIDDMGKLIYGGMRNGVISLEHETESIKLYMEYALINKIHADFDTMLGKVVYSLTIREKIKILTFPLENYIIRISLEIRADHDKIVDLVLKYLKDKYHSS
;
A
#
# COMPACT_ATOMS: atom_id res chain seq x y z
N MET A 1 7.41 16.18 -7.70
CA MET A 1 7.46 16.18 -6.21
C MET A 1 8.29 15.01 -5.74
N LYS A 2 9.18 15.27 -4.80
CA LYS A 2 10.04 14.23 -4.26
C LYS A 2 9.34 13.51 -3.11
N LEU A 3 9.31 12.19 -3.16
CA LEU A 3 8.71 11.36 -2.12
C LEU A 3 9.74 11.04 -1.03
N ASP A 4 9.32 11.19 0.21
CA ASP A 4 10.11 10.80 1.38
C ASP A 4 9.50 9.52 1.96
N PHE A 5 10.02 8.37 1.54
CA PHE A 5 9.45 7.08 1.93
C PHE A 5 9.56 6.81 3.42
N LYS A 6 10.65 7.24 4.05
CA LYS A 6 10.80 7.03 5.49
C LYS A 6 9.74 7.81 6.27
N LEU A 7 9.54 9.07 5.91
CA LEU A 7 8.54 9.91 6.55
C LEU A 7 7.13 9.33 6.35
N MET A 8 6.83 8.91 5.13
CA MET A 8 5.55 8.30 4.81
C MET A 8 5.33 7.00 5.58
N TYR A 9 6.36 6.15 5.62
CA TYR A 9 6.32 4.89 6.35
C TYR A 9 5.98 5.12 7.82
N ASP A 10 6.74 6.00 8.46
CA ASP A 10 6.56 6.28 9.89
C ASP A 10 5.15 6.83 10.17
N TYR A 11 4.68 7.74 9.33
CA TYR A 11 3.36 8.32 9.51
C TYR A 11 2.25 7.29 9.33
N ILE A 12 2.28 6.53 8.23
CA ILE A 12 1.24 5.55 7.94
C ILE A 12 1.21 4.45 9.00
N LEU A 13 2.37 3.94 9.39
CA LEU A 13 2.45 2.88 10.39
C LEU A 13 1.83 3.31 11.72
N ASN A 14 1.90 4.59 12.05
CA ASN A 14 1.37 5.12 13.30
C ASN A 14 -0.12 5.51 13.23
N LEU A 15 -0.76 5.37 12.09
CA LEU A 15 -2.19 5.68 11.96
C LEU A 15 -3.07 4.71 12.74
N ASP A 16 -2.66 3.45 12.84
CA ASP A 16 -3.48 2.43 13.50
C ASP A 16 -2.58 1.27 13.95
N SER A 17 -2.83 0.78 15.16
CA SER A 17 -2.03 -0.32 15.72
C SER A 17 -2.24 -1.65 15.00
N ASN A 18 -3.30 -1.78 14.23
CA ASN A 18 -3.59 -2.99 13.45
C ASN A 18 -2.88 -3.03 12.10
N ILE A 19 -2.09 -2.01 11.76
CA ILE A 19 -1.25 -2.04 10.57
C ILE A 19 -0.04 -2.92 10.87
N ARG A 20 0.14 -3.98 10.07
CA ARG A 20 1.21 -4.97 10.24
C ARG A 20 2.46 -4.63 9.42
N PHE A 21 2.26 -4.09 8.23
CA PHE A 21 3.30 -3.87 7.23
C PHE A 21 2.95 -2.65 6.40
N VAL A 22 3.96 -1.85 6.08
CA VAL A 22 3.85 -0.78 5.09
C VAL A 22 5.04 -0.91 4.15
N GLY A 23 4.79 -0.97 2.86
CA GLY A 23 5.85 -1.09 1.87
C GLY A 23 5.58 -0.25 0.64
N PHE A 24 6.65 0.25 0.04
CA PHE A 24 6.61 1.04 -1.19
C PHE A 24 7.25 0.23 -2.29
N ILE A 25 6.47 -0.10 -3.31
CA ILE A 25 6.84 -1.02 -4.38
C ILE A 25 6.91 -0.21 -5.68
N ASP A 26 7.99 -0.39 -6.45
CA ASP A 26 8.13 0.31 -7.72
C ASP A 26 7.36 -0.39 -8.84
N ASP A 27 7.44 0.19 -10.04
CA ASP A 27 6.72 -0.31 -11.21
C ASP A 27 7.28 -1.62 -11.77
N MET A 28 8.38 -2.11 -11.22
CA MET A 28 8.97 -3.41 -11.56
C MET A 28 8.67 -4.47 -10.50
N GLY A 29 7.92 -4.11 -9.46
CA GLY A 29 7.58 -5.05 -8.40
C GLY A 29 8.64 -5.17 -7.32
N LYS A 30 9.56 -4.20 -7.23
CA LYS A 30 10.63 -4.22 -6.24
C LYS A 30 10.22 -3.42 -5.01
N LEU A 31 10.41 -3.99 -3.82
CA LEU A 31 10.24 -3.26 -2.56
C LEU A 31 11.37 -2.25 -2.40
N ILE A 32 11.03 -0.97 -2.49
CA ILE A 32 12.00 0.12 -2.39
C ILE A 32 12.27 0.50 -0.94
N TYR A 33 11.21 0.51 -0.12
CA TYR A 33 11.31 0.88 1.29
C TYR A 33 10.13 0.27 2.05
N GLY A 34 10.36 -0.07 3.31
CA GLY A 34 9.30 -0.53 4.18
C GLY A 34 9.58 -1.86 4.83
N GLY A 35 8.62 -2.36 5.56
CA GLY A 35 8.74 -3.61 6.27
C GLY A 35 7.64 -3.82 7.30
N MET A 36 7.79 -4.90 8.07
CA MET A 36 6.85 -5.25 9.12
C MET A 36 6.96 -4.29 10.30
N ARG A 37 5.83 -4.08 10.99
CA ARG A 37 5.84 -3.43 12.28
C ARG A 37 6.76 -4.20 13.23
N ASN A 38 7.49 -3.47 14.06
CA ASN A 38 8.39 -4.07 15.02
C ASN A 38 7.62 -5.07 15.91
N GLY A 39 8.16 -6.27 16.03
CA GLY A 39 7.56 -7.33 16.83
C GLY A 39 6.47 -8.15 16.13
N VAL A 40 6.11 -7.78 14.90
CA VAL A 40 5.12 -8.54 14.12
C VAL A 40 5.84 -9.48 13.16
N ILE A 41 5.42 -10.75 13.17
CA ILE A 41 6.01 -11.77 12.32
C ILE A 41 5.24 -11.86 11.01
N SER A 42 5.95 -11.83 9.89
CA SER A 42 5.33 -11.96 8.56
C SER A 42 4.69 -13.34 8.39
N LEU A 43 3.51 -13.35 7.76
CA LEU A 43 2.83 -14.59 7.36
C LEU A 43 3.34 -15.12 6.03
N GLU A 44 4.12 -14.34 5.30
CA GLU A 44 4.66 -14.72 4.00
C GLU A 44 6.17 -14.88 4.08
N HIS A 45 6.69 -15.81 3.26
CA HIS A 45 8.13 -15.92 3.08
C HIS A 45 8.59 -14.80 2.15
N GLU A 46 9.78 -14.28 2.38
CA GLU A 46 10.33 -13.18 1.61
C GLU A 46 10.36 -13.48 0.10
N THR A 47 10.75 -14.69 -0.27
CA THR A 47 10.79 -15.10 -1.67
C THR A 47 9.41 -15.17 -2.31
N GLU A 48 8.38 -15.49 -1.53
CA GLU A 48 7.01 -15.55 -2.03
C GLU A 48 6.40 -14.15 -2.15
N SER A 49 6.80 -13.22 -1.28
CA SER A 49 6.34 -11.84 -1.33
C SER A 49 6.69 -11.17 -2.66
N ILE A 50 7.80 -11.54 -3.28
CA ILE A 50 8.22 -11.01 -4.58
C ILE A 50 7.14 -11.27 -5.63
N LYS A 51 6.51 -12.43 -5.59
CA LYS A 51 5.43 -12.76 -6.55
C LYS A 51 4.24 -11.81 -6.40
N LEU A 52 3.85 -11.53 -5.18
CA LEU A 52 2.75 -10.59 -4.91
C LEU A 52 3.09 -9.19 -5.38
N TYR A 53 4.31 -8.74 -5.13
CA TYR A 53 4.75 -7.39 -5.52
C TYR A 53 4.76 -7.23 -7.04
N MET A 54 5.21 -8.27 -7.76
CA MET A 54 5.18 -8.26 -9.22
C MET A 54 3.75 -8.24 -9.75
N GLU A 55 2.85 -8.97 -9.10
CA GLU A 55 1.42 -8.97 -9.46
C GLU A 55 0.83 -7.57 -9.28
N TYR A 56 1.10 -6.90 -8.16
CA TYR A 56 0.61 -5.55 -7.94
C TYR A 56 1.08 -4.59 -9.02
N ALA A 57 2.36 -4.67 -9.39
CA ALA A 57 2.93 -3.81 -10.42
C ALA A 57 2.25 -4.05 -11.77
N LEU A 58 2.04 -5.30 -12.14
CA LEU A 58 1.38 -5.67 -13.39
C LEU A 58 -0.08 -5.19 -13.42
N ILE A 59 -0.82 -5.45 -12.36
CA ILE A 59 -2.23 -5.03 -12.25
C ILE A 59 -2.34 -3.51 -12.32
N ASN A 60 -1.43 -2.79 -11.66
CA ASN A 60 -1.44 -1.35 -11.69
C ASN A 60 -1.25 -0.81 -13.11
N LYS A 61 -0.39 -1.44 -13.90
CA LYS A 61 -0.19 -1.06 -15.30
C LYS A 61 -1.43 -1.35 -16.15
N ILE A 62 -2.08 -2.48 -15.92
CA ILE A 62 -3.31 -2.84 -16.63
C ILE A 62 -4.42 -1.85 -16.28
N HIS A 63 -4.57 -1.50 -15.01
CA HIS A 63 -5.58 -0.54 -14.58
C HIS A 63 -5.37 0.83 -15.23
N ALA A 64 -4.12 1.24 -15.42
CA ALA A 64 -3.81 2.55 -16.02
C ALA A 64 -4.36 2.68 -17.45
N ASP A 65 -4.49 1.57 -18.17
CA ASP A 65 -5.06 1.57 -19.52
C ASP A 65 -6.53 2.02 -19.53
N PHE A 66 -7.19 1.95 -18.38
CA PHE A 66 -8.60 2.30 -18.25
C PHE A 66 -8.82 3.65 -17.53
N ASP A 67 -7.75 4.37 -17.21
CA ASP A 67 -7.86 5.62 -16.46
C ASP A 67 -8.70 6.67 -17.17
N THR A 68 -8.61 6.74 -18.50
CA THR A 68 -9.38 7.71 -19.27
C THR A 68 -10.87 7.44 -19.22
N MET A 69 -11.27 6.17 -19.23
CA MET A 69 -12.68 5.79 -19.25
C MET A 69 -13.29 5.73 -17.85
N LEU A 70 -12.53 5.24 -16.87
CA LEU A 70 -13.06 4.93 -15.55
C LEU A 70 -12.51 5.84 -14.45
N GLY A 71 -11.53 6.67 -14.75
CA GLY A 71 -10.79 7.42 -13.74
C GLY A 71 -9.69 6.57 -13.13
N LYS A 72 -8.77 7.21 -12.41
CA LYS A 72 -7.65 6.53 -11.78
C LYS A 72 -8.13 5.66 -10.62
N VAL A 73 -7.44 4.54 -10.39
CA VAL A 73 -7.69 3.72 -9.21
C VAL A 73 -7.29 4.50 -7.96
N VAL A 74 -8.18 4.56 -6.99
CA VAL A 74 -7.93 5.24 -5.71
C VAL A 74 -7.23 4.29 -4.74
N TYR A 75 -7.80 3.12 -4.55
CA TYR A 75 -7.18 2.05 -3.76
C TYR A 75 -7.81 0.71 -4.10
N SER A 76 -7.17 -0.37 -3.66
CA SER A 76 -7.70 -1.72 -3.77
C SER A 76 -7.61 -2.40 -2.41
N LEU A 77 -8.60 -3.24 -2.12
CA LEU A 77 -8.66 -4.01 -0.87
C LEU A 77 -8.79 -5.48 -1.21
N THR A 78 -7.93 -6.29 -0.62
CA THR A 78 -8.04 -7.75 -0.66
C THR A 78 -8.25 -8.25 0.77
N ILE A 79 -9.36 -8.93 1.02
CA ILE A 79 -9.62 -9.56 2.30
C ILE A 79 -9.31 -11.04 2.16
N ARG A 80 -8.32 -11.49 2.92
CA ARG A 80 -7.97 -12.90 3.01
C ARG A 80 -8.43 -13.44 4.37
N GLU A 81 -8.37 -14.74 4.54
CA GLU A 81 -8.85 -15.32 5.80
C GLU A 81 -8.04 -14.86 7.02
N LYS A 82 -6.76 -14.58 6.85
CA LYS A 82 -5.86 -14.24 7.97
C LYS A 82 -5.46 -12.79 8.06
N ILE A 83 -5.49 -12.07 6.95
CA ILE A 83 -5.10 -10.65 6.90
C ILE A 83 -5.90 -9.91 5.83
N LYS A 84 -5.86 -8.58 5.91
CA LYS A 84 -6.35 -7.70 4.84
C LYS A 84 -5.18 -6.98 4.23
N ILE A 85 -5.27 -6.70 2.92
CA ILE A 85 -4.21 -6.00 2.20
C ILE A 85 -4.83 -4.83 1.45
N LEU A 86 -4.27 -3.64 1.66
CA LEU A 86 -4.63 -2.43 0.94
C LEU A 86 -3.48 -2.07 0.00
N THR A 87 -3.82 -1.61 -1.20
CA THR A 87 -2.82 -1.04 -2.11
C THR A 87 -3.31 0.32 -2.60
N PHE A 88 -2.41 1.30 -2.60
CA PHE A 88 -2.69 2.67 -3.03
C PHE A 88 -1.68 3.06 -4.10
N PRO A 89 -2.14 3.34 -5.33
CA PRO A 89 -1.22 3.88 -6.34
C PRO A 89 -0.75 5.29 -5.94
N LEU A 90 0.54 5.55 -6.10
CA LEU A 90 1.13 6.85 -5.84
C LEU A 90 2.25 7.09 -6.86
N GLU A 91 1.99 7.89 -7.87
CA GLU A 91 2.91 8.10 -8.99
C GLU A 91 3.30 6.76 -9.61
N ASN A 92 4.59 6.43 -9.69
CA ASN A 92 5.07 5.16 -10.24
C ASN A 92 5.22 4.06 -9.19
N TYR A 93 4.69 4.30 -7.99
CA TYR A 93 4.82 3.37 -6.86
C TYR A 93 3.47 2.87 -6.42
N ILE A 94 3.50 1.81 -5.65
CA ILE A 94 2.33 1.27 -4.97
C ILE A 94 2.66 1.19 -3.49
N ILE A 95 1.77 1.74 -2.66
CA ILE A 95 1.87 1.58 -1.22
C ILE A 95 1.08 0.34 -0.85
N ARG A 96 1.74 -0.67 -0.30
CA ARG A 96 1.09 -1.89 0.19
C ARG A 96 1.02 -1.82 1.71
N ILE A 97 -0.18 -1.98 2.24
CA ILE A 97 -0.42 -1.97 3.69
C ILE A 97 -1.12 -3.27 4.06
N SER A 98 -0.51 -4.08 4.92
CA SER A 98 -1.20 -5.26 5.43
C SER A 98 -1.75 -4.98 6.83
N LEU A 99 -2.92 -5.54 7.10
CA LEU A 99 -3.68 -5.27 8.31
C LEU A 99 -4.03 -6.57 9.02
N GLU A 100 -4.16 -6.48 10.35
CA GLU A 100 -4.82 -7.54 11.11
C GLU A 100 -6.24 -7.71 10.59
N ILE A 101 -6.74 -8.94 10.63
CA ILE A 101 -8.08 -9.23 10.11
C ILE A 101 -9.18 -8.45 10.87
N ARG A 102 -8.94 -8.09 12.13
CA ARG A 102 -9.87 -7.33 12.95
C ARG A 102 -9.87 -5.82 12.66
N ALA A 103 -8.94 -5.34 11.82
CA ALA A 103 -8.78 -3.91 11.58
C ALA A 103 -10.03 -3.32 10.93
N ASP A 104 -10.33 -2.07 11.31
CA ASP A 104 -11.34 -1.27 10.62
C ASP A 104 -10.69 -0.67 9.37
N HIS A 105 -10.79 -1.40 8.26
CA HIS A 105 -10.12 -0.99 7.02
C HIS A 105 -10.69 0.30 6.43
N ASP A 106 -11.99 0.56 6.60
CA ASP A 106 -12.59 1.81 6.09
C ASP A 106 -11.98 3.02 6.78
N LYS A 107 -11.81 2.94 8.09
CA LYS A 107 -11.18 4.02 8.86
C LYS A 107 -9.74 4.24 8.40
N ILE A 108 -8.98 3.16 8.22
CA ILE A 108 -7.58 3.25 7.81
C ILE A 108 -7.48 3.83 6.39
N VAL A 109 -8.35 3.39 5.48
CA VAL A 109 -8.40 3.93 4.12
C VAL A 109 -8.62 5.44 4.15
N ASP A 110 -9.60 5.90 4.92
CA ASP A 110 -9.90 7.33 5.02
C ASP A 110 -8.70 8.12 5.54
N LEU A 111 -8.01 7.60 6.56
CA LEU A 111 -6.84 8.27 7.12
C LEU A 111 -5.69 8.32 6.12
N VAL A 112 -5.44 7.23 5.40
CA VAL A 112 -4.36 7.17 4.40
C VAL A 112 -4.67 8.12 3.25
N LEU A 113 -5.90 8.10 2.73
CA LEU A 113 -6.29 8.97 1.61
C LEU A 113 -6.18 10.44 1.98
N LYS A 114 -6.60 10.81 3.19
CA LYS A 114 -6.48 12.18 3.68
C LYS A 114 -5.00 12.59 3.74
N TYR A 115 -4.16 11.74 4.27
CA TYR A 115 -2.72 12.01 4.35
C TYR A 115 -2.11 12.20 2.96
N LEU A 116 -2.42 11.31 2.02
CA LEU A 116 -1.88 11.40 0.68
C LEU A 116 -2.37 12.65 -0.04
N LYS A 117 -3.66 12.99 0.12
CA LYS A 117 -4.23 14.20 -0.48
C LYS A 117 -3.54 15.45 0.05
N ASP A 118 -3.34 15.53 1.37
CA ASP A 118 -2.78 16.72 2.00
C ASP A 118 -1.29 16.89 1.65
N LYS A 119 -0.56 15.80 1.47
CA LYS A 119 0.89 15.86 1.26
C LYS A 119 1.31 15.75 -0.19
N TYR A 120 0.62 14.95 -1.00
CA TYR A 120 1.12 14.54 -2.31
C TYR A 120 0.14 14.79 -3.45
N HIS A 121 -1.10 15.11 -3.16
CA HIS A 121 -2.13 15.40 -4.16
C HIS A 121 -2.78 16.75 -3.93
N SER A 122 -2.06 17.64 -3.26
CA SER A 122 -2.53 18.98 -2.97
C SER A 122 -2.43 19.82 -4.23
N SER A 123 -3.42 19.89 -4.99
CA SER A 123 -3.46 20.81 -6.13
C SER A 123 -4.72 21.62 -6.11
#